data_84c0cff0bf5e71f993d67a75705a1c73
#
_entry.id   84c0cff0bf5e71f993d67a75705a1c73
#
_cell.length_a   1.000
_cell.length_b   1.000
_cell.length_c   1.000
_cell.angle_alpha   90.00
_cell.angle_beta   90.00
_cell.angle_gamma   90.00
#
_symmetry.space_group_name_H-M   'P 1'
#
loop_
_entity.id
_entity.type
_entity.pdbx_description
1 polymer ?
#
loop_
_entity_poly.entity_id
_entity_poly.type
_entity_poly.pdbx_seq_one_letter_code
_entity_poly.pdbx_strand_id
1 'polypeptide(L)'
;MALCLAHEKAFAQQEEPPLQQLVYSHSMPLSSPTTISQDRNGSIYVLDPLRNLLRLDSLGRPLDTFSPPTRGRISHIEAWNPMKILLFYEDRQEVLLLDRFLRPISSTDLRDINYEGMAKAATLSADDSFWLFDETNQTLSKLDLRLRQLTVETPLNLILDKARFDVRQMREYQNMVYMLDYNSGIYVFDNLGNYKGSIPFKGLAYIGFRENELYFVQDGKLNFYDLYTQQQRSLELPEGKAYITALAGDKQLYLFSKGKVDIYTWQ
;
A
#
# COMPACT_ATOMS: atom_id res chain seq x y z
N MET A 1 -58.16 -0.61 -35.30
CA MET A 1 -57.66 -1.75 -34.51
C MET A 1 -56.13 -1.67 -34.52
N ALA A 2 -55.53 -1.04 -33.53
CA ALA A 2 -54.07 -0.85 -33.44
C ALA A 2 -53.56 -1.79 -32.38
N LEU A 3 -52.65 -2.71 -32.76
CA LEU A 3 -51.96 -3.65 -31.87
C LEU A 3 -50.78 -2.93 -31.19
N CYS A 4 -50.86 -2.72 -29.90
CA CYS A 4 -49.70 -2.31 -29.08
C CYS A 4 -48.87 -3.55 -28.78
N LEU A 5 -47.62 -3.61 -29.34
CA LEU A 5 -46.60 -4.56 -28.96
C LEU A 5 -45.85 -3.99 -27.76
N ALA A 6 -46.07 -4.57 -26.59
CA ALA A 6 -45.29 -4.30 -25.37
C ALA A 6 -43.91 -5.00 -25.51
N HIS A 7 -42.84 -4.22 -25.53
CA HIS A 7 -41.46 -4.73 -25.37
C HIS A 7 -41.15 -4.87 -23.88
N GLU A 8 -41.21 -6.09 -23.38
CA GLU A 8 -40.62 -6.42 -22.10
C GLU A 8 -39.09 -6.35 -22.22
N LYS A 9 -38.49 -5.38 -21.55
CA LYS A 9 -37.05 -5.36 -21.34
C LYS A 9 -36.68 -6.40 -20.28
N ALA A 10 -36.08 -7.51 -20.72
CA ALA A 10 -35.43 -8.46 -19.84
C ALA A 10 -34.27 -7.75 -19.14
N PHE A 11 -34.39 -7.51 -17.83
CA PHE A 11 -33.28 -7.17 -17.01
C PHE A 11 -32.41 -8.42 -16.85
N ALA A 12 -31.21 -8.40 -17.42
CA ALA A 12 -30.19 -9.40 -17.14
C ALA A 12 -29.91 -9.34 -15.63
N GLN A 13 -30.25 -10.40 -14.91
CA GLN A 13 -29.75 -10.62 -13.55
C GLN A 13 -28.23 -10.72 -13.66
N GLN A 14 -27.52 -9.74 -13.10
CA GLN A 14 -26.10 -9.90 -12.82
C GLN A 14 -25.99 -11.02 -11.79
N GLU A 15 -25.42 -12.15 -12.18
CA GLU A 15 -25.02 -13.20 -11.26
C GLU A 15 -24.05 -12.58 -10.27
N GLU A 16 -24.40 -12.57 -8.98
CA GLU A 16 -23.46 -12.24 -7.92
C GLU A 16 -22.27 -13.20 -8.02
N PRO A 17 -21.03 -12.70 -8.00
CA PRO A 17 -19.86 -13.57 -8.01
C PRO A 17 -19.96 -14.56 -6.83
N PRO A 18 -19.56 -15.82 -7.03
CA PRO A 18 -19.68 -16.83 -6.00
C PRO A 18 -18.98 -16.33 -4.71
N LEU A 19 -19.66 -16.48 -3.57
CA LEU A 19 -19.14 -16.17 -2.25
C LEU A 19 -17.79 -16.88 -2.08
N GLN A 20 -16.70 -16.13 -2.14
CA GLN A 20 -15.36 -16.67 -1.89
C GLN A 20 -15.29 -17.14 -0.42
N GLN A 21 -15.17 -18.44 -0.22
CA GLN A 21 -15.04 -19.01 1.11
C GLN A 21 -13.58 -18.95 1.56
N LEU A 22 -13.34 -18.41 2.76
CA LEU A 22 -12.02 -18.33 3.36
C LEU A 22 -11.77 -19.59 4.23
N VAL A 23 -10.74 -20.35 3.89
CA VAL A 23 -10.29 -21.50 4.69
C VAL A 23 -9.02 -21.12 5.45
N TYR A 24 -9.10 -21.14 6.79
CA TYR A 24 -7.95 -20.87 7.66
C TYR A 24 -6.84 -21.90 7.44
N SER A 25 -5.60 -21.43 7.31
CA SER A 25 -4.40 -22.24 7.20
C SER A 25 -3.61 -22.26 8.50
N HIS A 26 -2.97 -21.14 8.83
CA HIS A 26 -2.16 -21.01 10.05
C HIS A 26 -1.96 -19.54 10.41
N SER A 27 -1.25 -19.31 11.53
CA SER A 27 -0.88 -17.94 11.96
C SER A 27 0.60 -17.87 12.28
N MET A 28 1.16 -16.64 12.20
CA MET A 28 2.52 -16.37 12.65
C MET A 28 2.62 -15.03 13.38
N PRO A 29 3.57 -14.88 14.33
CA PRO A 29 3.77 -13.63 15.05
C PRO A 29 4.45 -12.58 14.19
N LEU A 30 4.13 -11.28 14.43
CA LEU A 30 4.76 -10.14 13.77
C LEU A 30 4.85 -8.92 14.70
N SER A 31 5.70 -7.94 14.36
CA SER A 31 5.86 -6.73 15.17
C SER A 31 4.92 -5.59 14.79
N SER A 32 4.52 -5.49 13.51
CA SER A 32 3.67 -4.40 13.02
C SER A 32 2.66 -4.89 11.99
N PRO A 33 1.37 -4.60 12.15
CA PRO A 33 0.34 -4.98 11.18
C PRO A 33 0.26 -4.03 9.98
N THR A 34 0.98 -2.92 9.97
CA THR A 34 0.93 -1.88 8.93
C THR A 34 2.24 -1.71 8.18
N THR A 35 3.37 -2.17 8.74
CA THR A 35 4.68 -2.17 8.08
C THR A 35 4.84 -3.48 7.32
N ILE A 36 4.12 -3.59 6.21
CA ILE A 36 3.97 -4.79 5.40
C ILE A 36 4.01 -4.42 3.92
N SER A 37 4.37 -5.35 3.07
CA SER A 37 4.27 -5.18 1.61
C SER A 37 4.11 -6.53 0.92
N GLN A 38 3.72 -6.50 -0.35
CA GLN A 38 3.64 -7.66 -1.22
C GLN A 38 4.30 -7.32 -2.55
N ASP A 39 5.05 -8.27 -3.12
CA ASP A 39 5.56 -8.12 -4.47
C ASP A 39 4.57 -8.66 -5.51
N ARG A 40 4.80 -8.28 -6.78
CA ARG A 40 3.97 -8.73 -7.91
C ARG A 40 4.00 -10.24 -8.16
N ASN A 41 4.94 -10.98 -7.54
CA ASN A 41 5.07 -12.42 -7.63
C ASN A 41 4.38 -13.14 -6.45
N GLY A 42 3.74 -12.38 -5.54
CA GLY A 42 3.00 -12.91 -4.40
C GLY A 42 3.84 -13.19 -3.15
N SER A 43 5.15 -12.87 -3.13
CA SER A 43 5.92 -12.91 -1.88
C SER A 43 5.46 -11.77 -0.98
N ILE A 44 5.42 -12.02 0.32
CA ILE A 44 5.07 -11.01 1.32
C ILE A 44 6.26 -10.63 2.18
N TYR A 45 6.26 -9.39 2.63
CA TYR A 45 7.32 -8.79 3.41
C TYR A 45 6.72 -8.25 4.71
N VAL A 46 7.23 -8.74 5.84
CA VAL A 46 6.73 -8.42 7.18
C VAL A 46 7.88 -8.25 8.16
N LEU A 47 7.63 -7.57 9.27
CA LEU A 47 8.58 -7.49 10.38
C LEU A 47 8.25 -8.54 11.43
N ASP A 48 9.23 -9.37 11.80
CA ASP A 48 9.12 -10.28 12.92
C ASP A 48 9.10 -9.53 14.27
N PRO A 49 8.85 -10.18 15.41
CA PRO A 49 8.89 -9.53 16.73
C PRO A 49 10.24 -8.90 17.09
N LEU A 50 11.35 -9.34 16.50
CA LEU A 50 12.69 -8.77 16.67
C LEU A 50 12.97 -7.62 15.69
N ARG A 51 11.97 -7.26 14.83
CA ARG A 51 12.05 -6.25 13.77
C ARG A 51 12.99 -6.60 12.61
N ASN A 52 13.27 -7.89 12.43
CA ASN A 52 13.89 -8.33 11.18
C ASN A 52 12.85 -8.29 10.05
N LEU A 53 13.28 -7.92 8.86
CA LEU A 53 12.45 -8.05 7.67
C LEU A 53 12.48 -9.51 7.20
N LEU A 54 11.33 -10.14 7.14
CA LEU A 54 11.15 -11.47 6.57
C LEU A 54 10.54 -11.34 5.18
N ARG A 55 11.11 -12.06 4.20
CA ARG A 55 10.43 -12.37 2.95
C ARG A 55 9.83 -13.77 3.06
N LEU A 56 8.54 -13.88 2.84
CA LEU A 56 7.79 -15.13 2.89
C LEU A 56 7.29 -15.47 1.48
N ASP A 57 7.17 -16.76 1.17
CA ASP A 57 6.51 -17.19 -0.04
C ASP A 57 4.98 -17.00 0.04
N SER A 58 4.27 -17.31 -1.04
CA SER A 58 2.81 -17.20 -1.09
C SER A 58 2.07 -18.13 -0.12
N LEU A 59 2.76 -19.09 0.51
CA LEU A 59 2.22 -19.97 1.55
C LEU A 59 2.61 -19.51 2.97
N GLY A 60 3.28 -18.34 3.11
CA GLY A 60 3.73 -17.80 4.39
C GLY A 60 4.99 -18.47 4.94
N ARG A 61 5.75 -19.24 4.15
CA ARG A 61 7.00 -19.88 4.59
C ARG A 61 8.17 -18.92 4.41
N PRO A 62 9.06 -18.76 5.42
CA PRO A 62 10.22 -17.89 5.31
C PRO A 62 11.15 -18.31 4.17
N LEU A 63 11.54 -17.33 3.33
CA LEU A 63 12.51 -17.48 2.24
C LEU A 63 13.84 -16.83 2.61
N ASP A 64 13.80 -15.56 3.01
CA ASP A 64 14.97 -14.76 3.35
C ASP A 64 14.68 -13.90 4.58
N THR A 65 15.74 -13.49 5.26
CA THR A 65 15.69 -12.60 6.43
C THR A 65 16.74 -11.50 6.29
N PHE A 66 16.35 -10.27 6.53
CA PHE A 66 17.25 -9.14 6.66
C PHE A 66 17.17 -8.59 8.09
N SER A 67 18.31 -8.63 8.78
CA SER A 67 18.47 -8.00 10.11
C SER A 67 19.11 -6.64 9.92
N PRO A 68 18.39 -5.53 10.16
CA PRO A 68 18.96 -4.20 10.02
C PRO A 68 20.21 -4.03 10.91
N PRO A 69 21.34 -3.58 10.36
CA PRO A 69 22.58 -3.43 11.14
C PRO A 69 22.53 -2.26 12.13
N THR A 70 21.54 -1.39 12.00
CA THR A 70 21.39 -0.18 12.79
C THR A 70 20.06 -0.16 13.55
N ARG A 71 20.01 0.61 14.66
CA ARG A 71 18.83 0.70 15.54
C ARG A 71 17.67 1.56 15.00
N GLY A 72 17.61 1.82 13.69
CA GLY A 72 16.49 2.54 13.07
C GLY A 72 15.20 1.71 13.07
N ARG A 73 14.05 2.40 12.99
CA ARG A 73 12.75 1.76 12.83
C ARG A 73 12.31 1.83 11.36
N ILE A 74 12.16 0.68 10.72
CA ILE A 74 11.52 0.61 9.40
C ILE A 74 10.08 1.09 9.57
N SER A 75 9.75 2.22 8.95
CA SER A 75 8.41 2.81 8.96
C SER A 75 7.59 2.36 7.76
N HIS A 76 8.21 2.18 6.59
CA HIS A 76 7.56 1.73 5.37
C HIS A 76 8.38 0.66 4.66
N ILE A 77 7.68 -0.30 4.06
CA ILE A 77 8.22 -1.31 3.15
C ILE A 77 7.49 -1.16 1.82
N GLU A 78 8.24 -1.06 0.74
CA GLU A 78 7.73 -1.06 -0.63
C GLU A 78 8.43 -2.15 -1.41
N ALA A 79 7.72 -3.22 -1.76
CA ALA A 79 8.30 -4.42 -2.38
C ALA A 79 7.63 -4.82 -3.69
N TRP A 80 6.78 -3.98 -4.29
CA TRP A 80 6.07 -4.34 -5.53
C TRP A 80 7.00 -4.81 -6.64
N ASN A 81 8.12 -4.14 -6.81
CA ASN A 81 9.20 -4.62 -7.68
C ASN A 81 10.14 -5.51 -6.86
N PRO A 82 10.10 -6.86 -7.03
CA PRO A 82 10.94 -7.75 -6.24
C PRO A 82 12.44 -7.58 -6.48
N MET A 83 12.84 -6.83 -7.50
CA MET A 83 14.25 -6.53 -7.78
C MET A 83 14.77 -5.31 -7.00
N LYS A 84 13.86 -4.50 -6.45
CA LYS A 84 14.16 -3.30 -5.66
C LYS A 84 13.15 -3.15 -4.54
N ILE A 85 13.52 -3.54 -3.34
CA ILE A 85 12.69 -3.43 -2.15
C ILE A 85 13.16 -2.19 -1.40
N LEU A 86 12.24 -1.23 -1.22
CA LEU A 86 12.51 -0.01 -0.48
C LEU A 86 12.15 -0.23 0.99
N LEU A 87 13.08 0.11 1.87
CA LEU A 87 12.84 0.31 3.29
C LEU A 87 13.05 1.78 3.62
N PHE A 88 12.05 2.41 4.20
CA PHE A 88 12.15 3.79 4.66
C PHE A 88 12.26 3.83 6.18
N TYR A 89 13.25 4.57 6.66
CA TYR A 89 13.50 4.86 8.07
C TYR A 89 13.18 6.33 8.34
N GLU A 90 11.94 6.59 8.76
CA GLU A 90 11.46 7.95 9.02
C GLU A 90 12.30 8.67 10.08
N ASP A 91 12.62 7.97 11.17
CA ASP A 91 13.43 8.51 12.28
C ASP A 91 14.88 8.85 11.90
N ARG A 92 15.37 8.30 10.79
CA ARG A 92 16.71 8.52 10.26
C ARG A 92 16.75 9.34 8.99
N GLN A 93 15.59 9.58 8.38
CA GLN A 93 15.46 10.17 7.04
C GLN A 93 16.32 9.41 6.01
N GLU A 94 16.25 8.09 6.05
CA GLU A 94 17.07 7.19 5.25
C GLU A 94 16.19 6.26 4.40
N VAL A 95 16.58 6.10 3.14
CA VAL A 95 16.02 5.11 2.23
C VAL A 95 17.06 4.04 1.96
N LEU A 96 16.75 2.79 2.29
CA LEU A 96 17.56 1.62 1.99
C LEU A 96 16.90 0.80 0.89
N LEU A 97 17.64 0.50 -0.18
CA LEU A 97 17.21 -0.43 -1.22
C LEU A 97 17.86 -1.80 -1.02
N LEU A 98 17.02 -2.83 -1.11
CA LEU A 98 17.46 -4.23 -1.10
C LEU A 98 17.15 -4.91 -2.43
N ASP A 99 17.93 -5.94 -2.77
CA ASP A 99 17.64 -6.85 -3.88
C ASP A 99 16.60 -7.93 -3.48
N ARG A 100 16.26 -8.81 -4.42
CA ARG A 100 15.30 -9.91 -4.22
C ARG A 100 15.72 -10.92 -3.14
N PHE A 101 16.97 -10.93 -2.72
CA PHE A 101 17.51 -11.79 -1.65
C PHE A 101 17.70 -11.02 -0.35
N LEU A 102 17.07 -9.87 -0.23
CA LEU A 102 17.19 -8.94 0.89
C LEU A 102 18.62 -8.46 1.16
N ARG A 103 19.48 -8.36 0.12
CA ARG A 103 20.83 -7.82 0.25
C ARG A 103 20.82 -6.33 -0.06
N PRO A 104 21.52 -5.48 0.73
CA PRO A 104 21.60 -4.06 0.46
C PRO A 104 22.19 -3.75 -0.93
N ILE A 105 21.49 -2.91 -1.71
CA ILE A 105 21.92 -2.35 -2.98
C ILE A 105 22.51 -0.97 -2.77
N SER A 106 21.77 -0.11 -2.06
CA SER A 106 22.19 1.26 -1.76
C SER A 106 21.47 1.75 -0.52
N SER A 107 22.12 2.67 0.20
CA SER A 107 21.51 3.48 1.26
C SER A 107 21.67 4.95 0.91
N THR A 108 20.60 5.72 1.10
CA THR A 108 20.55 7.16 0.85
C THR A 108 20.03 7.86 2.09
N ASP A 109 20.89 8.61 2.76
CA ASP A 109 20.47 9.59 3.74
C ASP A 109 19.96 10.83 2.99
N LEU A 110 18.71 11.23 3.23
CA LEU A 110 18.10 12.37 2.53
C LEU A 110 18.84 13.68 2.81
N ARG A 111 19.49 13.79 3.96
CA ARG A 111 20.33 14.96 4.34
C ARG A 111 21.60 15.07 3.47
N ASP A 112 22.16 13.95 3.03
CA ASP A 112 23.37 13.92 2.19
C ASP A 112 23.11 14.44 0.75
N ILE A 113 21.84 14.59 0.38
CA ILE A 113 21.42 15.10 -0.93
C ILE A 113 20.73 16.46 -0.83
N ASN A 114 20.95 17.18 0.28
CA ASN A 114 20.38 18.50 0.56
C ASN A 114 18.85 18.53 0.56
N TYR A 115 18.21 17.45 0.98
CA TYR A 115 16.77 17.44 1.23
C TYR A 115 16.52 18.13 2.57
N GLU A 116 15.96 19.32 2.54
CA GLU A 116 15.75 20.18 3.72
C GLU A 116 14.43 19.88 4.46
N GLY A 117 13.62 18.96 3.95
CA GLY A 117 12.33 18.60 4.52
C GLY A 117 12.39 17.45 5.52
N MET A 118 11.21 17.10 6.05
CA MET A 118 10.99 15.90 6.88
C MET A 118 10.06 14.95 6.12
N ALA A 119 10.66 13.99 5.42
CA ALA A 119 9.90 12.96 4.73
C ALA A 119 9.15 12.08 5.73
N LYS A 120 7.84 12.02 5.63
CA LYS A 120 6.93 11.21 6.44
C LYS A 120 6.61 9.89 5.80
N ALA A 121 6.53 9.87 4.48
CA ALA A 121 6.27 8.70 3.67
C ALA A 121 7.10 8.74 2.39
N ALA A 122 7.46 7.56 1.90
CA ALA A 122 8.21 7.37 0.68
C ALA A 122 7.69 6.19 -0.12
N THR A 123 7.75 6.27 -1.46
CA THR A 123 7.48 5.13 -2.35
C THR A 123 8.38 5.20 -3.58
N LEU A 124 8.67 4.04 -4.19
CA LEU A 124 9.39 3.96 -5.46
C LEU A 124 8.52 4.47 -6.61
N SER A 125 9.13 5.20 -7.53
CA SER A 125 8.54 5.50 -8.82
C SER A 125 8.99 4.49 -9.88
N ALA A 126 8.20 4.35 -10.94
CA ALA A 126 8.51 3.46 -12.07
C ALA A 126 9.81 3.80 -12.80
N ASP A 127 10.28 5.05 -12.71
CA ASP A 127 11.52 5.57 -13.31
C ASP A 127 12.74 5.51 -12.38
N ASP A 128 12.66 4.75 -11.30
CA ASP A 128 13.70 4.60 -10.28
C ASP A 128 13.93 5.84 -9.39
N SER A 129 13.07 6.85 -9.49
CA SER A 129 13.02 7.98 -8.55
C SER A 129 12.24 7.60 -7.30
N PHE A 130 12.24 8.47 -6.28
CA PHE A 130 11.40 8.33 -5.08
C PHE A 130 10.37 9.43 -5.02
N TRP A 131 9.14 9.07 -4.70
CA TRP A 131 8.16 10.01 -4.21
C TRP A 131 8.31 10.15 -2.70
N LEU A 132 8.31 11.38 -2.22
CA LEU A 132 8.41 11.74 -0.81
C LEU A 132 7.27 12.67 -0.44
N PHE A 133 6.63 12.44 0.68
CA PHE A 133 5.75 13.43 1.31
C PHE A 133 6.49 14.11 2.44
N ASP A 134 6.68 15.42 2.33
CA ASP A 134 7.25 16.28 3.36
C ASP A 134 6.15 16.78 4.30
N GLU A 135 6.23 16.38 5.56
CA GLU A 135 5.24 16.79 6.57
C GLU A 135 5.42 18.25 6.99
N THR A 136 6.65 18.75 6.99
CA THR A 136 6.97 20.12 7.42
C THR A 136 6.50 21.15 6.40
N ASN A 137 6.86 20.94 5.14
CA ASN A 137 6.54 21.85 4.03
C ASN A 137 5.20 21.50 3.35
N GLN A 138 4.57 20.38 3.74
CA GLN A 138 3.35 19.86 3.13
C GLN A 138 3.47 19.74 1.61
N THR A 139 4.56 19.12 1.17
CA THR A 139 4.91 19.02 -0.25
C THR A 139 5.02 17.56 -0.66
N LEU A 140 4.41 17.22 -1.80
CA LEU A 140 4.68 15.98 -2.52
C LEU A 140 5.84 16.24 -3.48
N SER A 141 6.95 15.53 -3.31
CA SER A 141 8.16 15.74 -4.10
C SER A 141 8.61 14.45 -4.78
N LYS A 142 9.23 14.57 -5.95
CA LYS A 142 9.89 13.47 -6.65
C LYS A 142 11.39 13.70 -6.67
N LEU A 143 12.15 12.75 -6.14
CA LEU A 143 13.59 12.80 -6.00
C LEU A 143 14.26 11.85 -6.99
N ASP A 144 15.05 12.37 -7.93
CA ASP A 144 15.93 11.58 -8.79
C ASP A 144 17.28 11.36 -8.08
N LEU A 145 17.58 10.09 -7.76
CA LEU A 145 18.82 9.73 -7.06
C LEU A 145 20.08 9.88 -7.92
N ARG A 146 19.96 9.76 -9.24
CA ARG A 146 21.12 9.89 -10.13
C ARG A 146 21.54 11.34 -10.25
N LEU A 147 20.53 12.22 -10.33
CA LEU A 147 20.74 13.67 -10.42
C LEU A 147 20.89 14.32 -9.02
N ARG A 148 20.53 13.59 -7.97
CA ARG A 148 20.52 14.08 -6.58
C ARG A 148 19.73 15.38 -6.41
N GLN A 149 18.58 15.47 -7.07
CA GLN A 149 17.74 16.66 -7.04
C GLN A 149 16.26 16.31 -7.10
N LEU A 150 15.44 17.23 -6.60
CA LEU A 150 14.00 17.17 -6.78
C LEU A 150 13.65 17.53 -8.22
N THR A 151 12.86 16.67 -8.87
CA THR A 151 12.39 16.86 -10.25
C THR A 151 10.93 17.30 -10.31
N VAL A 152 10.18 17.04 -9.23
CA VAL A 152 8.81 17.50 -9.02
C VAL A 152 8.68 18.01 -7.59
N GLU A 153 7.99 19.13 -7.44
CA GLU A 153 7.59 19.69 -6.13
C GLU A 153 6.16 20.22 -6.24
N THR A 154 5.24 19.61 -5.50
CA THR A 154 3.82 19.96 -5.49
C THR A 154 3.42 20.41 -4.10
N PRO A 155 3.29 21.73 -3.84
CA PRO A 155 2.83 22.26 -2.55
C PRO A 155 1.35 21.91 -2.33
N LEU A 156 1.07 21.02 -1.40
CA LEU A 156 -0.29 20.52 -1.16
C LEU A 156 -1.18 21.54 -0.48
N ASN A 157 -0.62 22.43 0.32
CA ASN A 157 -1.34 23.53 0.98
C ASN A 157 -1.91 24.56 -0.02
N LEU A 158 -1.43 24.60 -1.25
CA LEU A 158 -1.97 25.45 -2.32
C LEU A 158 -3.10 24.77 -3.11
N ILE A 159 -3.21 23.45 -3.00
CA ILE A 159 -4.13 22.62 -3.80
C ILE A 159 -5.27 22.09 -2.94
N LEU A 160 -4.93 21.69 -1.71
CA LEU A 160 -5.84 21.07 -0.75
C LEU A 160 -6.06 22.04 0.40
N ASP A 161 -7.32 22.45 0.63
CA ASP A 161 -7.70 23.29 1.76
C ASP A 161 -7.61 22.48 3.07
N LYS A 162 -6.37 22.28 3.53
CA LYS A 162 -6.08 21.47 4.69
C LYS A 162 -4.87 21.98 5.47
N ALA A 163 -5.09 22.24 6.75
CA ALA A 163 -4.04 22.75 7.63
C ALA A 163 -3.02 21.68 8.08
N ARG A 164 -3.41 20.41 8.09
CA ARG A 164 -2.56 19.30 8.59
C ARG A 164 -2.91 17.97 7.93
N PHE A 165 -1.88 17.22 7.57
CA PHE A 165 -1.98 15.87 7.03
C PHE A 165 -1.61 14.81 8.08
N ASP A 166 -2.20 13.62 7.98
CA ASP A 166 -1.81 12.40 8.71
C ASP A 166 -1.56 11.29 7.69
N VAL A 167 -0.48 11.46 6.91
CA VAL A 167 -0.11 10.52 5.85
C VAL A 167 0.43 9.24 6.46
N ARG A 168 -0.20 8.12 6.13
CA ARG A 168 0.12 6.78 6.64
C ARG A 168 0.89 5.94 5.64
N GLN A 169 0.63 6.14 4.34
CA GLN A 169 1.22 5.37 3.27
C GLN A 169 1.22 6.18 1.98
N MET A 170 2.23 5.94 1.16
CA MET A 170 2.25 6.35 -0.24
C MET A 170 2.52 5.15 -1.12
N ARG A 171 1.96 5.17 -2.33
CA ARG A 171 2.16 4.14 -3.33
C ARG A 171 2.03 4.70 -4.74
N GLU A 172 3.05 4.49 -5.58
CA GLU A 172 2.86 4.63 -7.02
C GLU A 172 2.32 3.30 -7.60
N TYR A 173 1.18 3.37 -8.25
CA TYR A 173 0.53 2.24 -8.91
C TYR A 173 -0.13 2.68 -10.20
N GLN A 174 0.12 1.98 -11.32
CA GLN A 174 -0.41 2.31 -12.64
C GLN A 174 -0.22 3.79 -13.04
N ASN A 175 1.00 4.32 -12.85
CA ASN A 175 1.37 5.73 -13.12
C ASN A 175 0.61 6.78 -12.32
N MET A 176 -0.05 6.39 -11.23
CA MET A 176 -0.68 7.29 -10.27
C MET A 176 -0.04 7.14 -8.92
N VAL A 177 0.10 8.23 -8.19
CA VAL A 177 0.58 8.27 -6.80
C VAL A 177 -0.62 8.39 -5.88
N TYR A 178 -0.81 7.38 -5.05
CA TYR A 178 -1.83 7.32 -4.03
C TYR A 178 -1.21 7.69 -2.69
N MET A 179 -1.72 8.72 -2.05
CA MET A 179 -1.30 9.17 -0.73
C MET A 179 -2.44 8.97 0.26
N LEU A 180 -2.29 7.99 1.14
CA LEU A 180 -3.27 7.67 2.17
C LEU A 180 -3.13 8.64 3.34
N ASP A 181 -4.11 9.52 3.51
CA ASP A 181 -4.27 10.38 4.66
C ASP A 181 -5.39 9.83 5.57
N TYR A 182 -5.07 9.55 6.82
CA TYR A 182 -5.98 8.91 7.76
C TYR A 182 -7.29 9.68 7.95
N ASN A 183 -7.23 11.01 7.96
CA ASN A 183 -8.36 11.87 8.26
C ASN A 183 -9.19 12.26 7.03
N SER A 184 -8.61 12.20 5.84
CA SER A 184 -9.25 12.74 4.62
C SER A 184 -9.57 11.67 3.58
N GLY A 185 -8.88 10.53 3.61
CA GLY A 185 -8.97 9.48 2.60
C GLY A 185 -7.71 9.41 1.74
N ILE A 186 -7.85 9.07 0.48
CA ILE A 186 -6.72 8.80 -0.40
C ILE A 186 -6.65 9.89 -1.46
N TYR A 187 -5.60 10.70 -1.45
CA TYR A 187 -5.33 11.67 -2.49
C TYR A 187 -4.62 11.00 -3.66
N VAL A 188 -5.01 11.36 -4.88
CA VAL A 188 -4.49 10.76 -6.11
C VAL A 188 -3.82 11.84 -6.95
N PHE A 189 -2.56 11.57 -7.35
CA PHE A 189 -1.77 12.44 -8.22
C PHE A 189 -1.32 11.64 -9.44
N ASP A 190 -1.03 12.30 -10.56
CA ASP A 190 -0.36 11.65 -11.68
C ASP A 190 1.17 11.56 -11.44
N ASN A 191 1.89 10.92 -12.35
CA ASN A 191 3.34 10.74 -12.26
C ASN A 191 4.15 12.04 -12.52
N LEU A 192 3.48 13.17 -12.75
CA LEU A 192 4.05 14.52 -12.80
C LEU A 192 3.72 15.33 -11.54
N GLY A 193 3.04 14.74 -10.56
CA GLY A 193 2.65 15.40 -9.31
C GLY A 193 1.37 16.24 -9.40
N ASN A 194 0.61 16.20 -10.51
CA ASN A 194 -0.63 16.93 -10.61
C ASN A 194 -1.76 16.23 -9.86
N TYR A 195 -2.48 16.94 -9.03
CA TYR A 195 -3.63 16.42 -8.30
C TYR A 195 -4.77 16.03 -9.26
N LYS A 196 -5.28 14.81 -9.09
CA LYS A 196 -6.34 14.23 -9.93
C LYS A 196 -7.68 14.09 -9.20
N GLY A 197 -7.64 14.04 -7.87
CA GLY A 197 -8.83 13.87 -7.06
C GLY A 197 -8.56 13.11 -5.77
N SER A 198 -9.63 12.71 -5.07
CA SER A 198 -9.53 11.92 -3.85
C SER A 198 -10.58 10.81 -3.82
N ILE A 199 -10.22 9.71 -3.13
CA ILE A 199 -11.11 8.59 -2.82
C ILE A 199 -11.47 8.71 -1.33
N PRO A 200 -12.76 8.85 -0.95
CA PRO A 200 -13.16 9.35 0.37
C PRO A 200 -13.22 8.27 1.47
N PHE A 201 -12.34 7.28 1.47
CA PHE A 201 -12.25 6.27 2.53
C PHE A 201 -11.31 6.74 3.63
N LYS A 202 -11.87 7.16 4.76
CA LYS A 202 -11.15 7.71 5.92
C LYS A 202 -10.89 6.63 6.97
N GLY A 203 -9.92 6.90 7.86
CA GLY A 203 -9.63 6.02 9.00
C GLY A 203 -8.88 4.75 8.62
N LEU A 204 -8.34 4.67 7.40
CA LEU A 204 -7.62 3.51 6.93
C LEU A 204 -6.19 3.49 7.45
N ALA A 205 -5.73 2.32 7.86
CA ALA A 205 -4.35 2.11 8.28
C ALA A 205 -3.42 1.73 7.13
N TYR A 206 -3.96 1.15 6.05
CA TYR A 206 -3.21 0.61 4.92
C TYR A 206 -4.13 0.45 3.70
N ILE A 207 -3.56 0.61 2.52
CA ILE A 207 -4.20 0.28 1.25
C ILE A 207 -3.31 -0.67 0.44
N GLY A 208 -3.90 -1.68 -0.17
CA GLY A 208 -3.25 -2.57 -1.11
C GLY A 208 -3.80 -2.39 -2.52
N PHE A 209 -3.09 -2.96 -3.50
CA PHE A 209 -3.51 -2.89 -4.90
C PHE A 209 -3.43 -4.29 -5.52
N ARG A 210 -4.42 -4.61 -6.35
CA ARG A 210 -4.45 -5.84 -7.12
C ARG A 210 -5.20 -5.57 -8.43
N GLU A 211 -4.55 -5.83 -9.55
CA GLU A 211 -5.13 -5.56 -10.88
C GLU A 211 -5.64 -4.11 -10.98
N ASN A 212 -6.95 -3.91 -11.18
CA ASN A 212 -7.57 -2.59 -11.27
C ASN A 212 -8.21 -2.15 -9.94
N GLU A 213 -8.00 -2.88 -8.85
CA GLU A 213 -8.64 -2.61 -7.57
C GLU A 213 -7.65 -2.12 -6.53
N LEU A 214 -8.07 -1.11 -5.78
CA LEU A 214 -7.55 -0.75 -4.48
C LEU A 214 -8.35 -1.51 -3.43
N TYR A 215 -7.67 -2.08 -2.41
CA TYR A 215 -8.36 -2.79 -1.33
C TYR A 215 -7.86 -2.35 0.05
N PHE A 216 -8.73 -2.52 1.06
CA PHE A 216 -8.45 -2.15 2.45
C PHE A 216 -9.38 -2.89 3.41
N VAL A 217 -8.96 -2.97 4.68
CA VAL A 217 -9.79 -3.50 5.78
C VAL A 217 -10.49 -2.36 6.50
N GLN A 218 -11.80 -2.43 6.61
CA GLN A 218 -12.61 -1.49 7.39
C GLN A 218 -13.91 -2.17 7.83
N ASP A 219 -14.38 -1.89 9.03
CA ASP A 219 -15.65 -2.36 9.60
C ASP A 219 -15.85 -3.88 9.55
N GLY A 220 -14.77 -4.64 9.80
CA GLY A 220 -14.78 -6.10 9.76
C GLY A 220 -14.84 -6.71 8.37
N LYS A 221 -14.65 -5.92 7.32
CA LYS A 221 -14.70 -6.33 5.92
C LYS A 221 -13.40 -6.05 5.20
N LEU A 222 -13.10 -6.87 4.21
CA LEU A 222 -12.15 -6.55 3.16
C LEU A 222 -12.92 -5.89 2.02
N ASN A 223 -12.67 -4.60 1.81
CA ASN A 223 -13.32 -3.78 0.80
C ASN A 223 -12.43 -3.65 -0.41
N PHE A 224 -13.03 -3.69 -1.60
CA PHE A 224 -12.38 -3.48 -2.89
C PHE A 224 -13.05 -2.31 -3.60
N TYR A 225 -12.25 -1.48 -4.23
CA TYR A 225 -12.67 -0.31 -5.00
C TYR A 225 -11.99 -0.34 -6.37
N ASP A 226 -12.78 -0.46 -7.44
CA ASP A 226 -12.26 -0.43 -8.81
C ASP A 226 -11.84 0.98 -9.19
N LEU A 227 -10.59 1.14 -9.62
CA LEU A 227 -9.96 2.43 -9.89
C LEU A 227 -10.53 3.15 -11.13
N TYR A 228 -11.19 2.42 -12.04
CA TYR A 228 -11.74 2.96 -13.29
C TYR A 228 -13.24 3.13 -13.22
N THR A 229 -13.97 2.09 -12.78
CA THR A 229 -15.44 2.12 -12.71
C THR A 229 -15.97 2.72 -11.42
N GLN A 230 -15.11 2.87 -10.37
CA GLN A 230 -15.44 3.33 -9.04
C GLN A 230 -16.48 2.44 -8.31
N GLN A 231 -16.67 1.22 -8.80
CA GLN A 231 -17.54 0.24 -8.15
C GLN A 231 -16.86 -0.33 -6.89
N GLN A 232 -17.69 -0.68 -5.91
CA GLN A 232 -17.25 -1.24 -4.66
C GLN A 232 -17.83 -2.65 -4.48
N ARG A 233 -17.01 -3.55 -3.93
CA ARG A 233 -17.42 -4.85 -3.43
C ARG A 233 -16.74 -5.13 -2.10
N SER A 234 -17.32 -5.97 -1.28
CA SER A 234 -16.74 -6.33 0.02
C SER A 234 -16.86 -7.81 0.32
N LEU A 235 -15.96 -8.30 1.16
CA LEU A 235 -15.94 -9.65 1.70
C LEU A 235 -15.96 -9.55 3.23
N GLU A 236 -16.89 -10.26 3.88
CA GLU A 236 -16.92 -10.38 5.34
C GLU A 236 -15.69 -11.12 5.84
N LEU A 237 -15.01 -10.55 6.83
CA LEU A 237 -13.86 -11.18 7.45
C LEU A 237 -14.30 -12.10 8.60
N PRO A 238 -13.49 -13.12 8.95
CA PRO A 238 -13.82 -14.04 10.04
C PRO A 238 -14.11 -13.31 11.36
N GLU A 239 -15.22 -13.65 11.98
CA GLU A 239 -15.70 -13.02 13.22
C GLU A 239 -14.76 -13.25 14.42
N GLY A 240 -14.89 -12.41 15.44
CA GLY A 240 -14.15 -12.53 16.70
C GLY A 240 -12.70 -12.07 16.66
N LYS A 241 -12.25 -11.47 15.53
CA LYS A 241 -10.88 -10.96 15.35
C LYS A 241 -10.90 -9.54 14.80
N ALA A 242 -10.12 -8.64 15.43
CA ALA A 242 -9.95 -7.27 14.97
C ALA A 242 -8.81 -7.19 13.96
N TYR A 243 -9.11 -7.46 12.70
CA TYR A 243 -8.14 -7.27 11.62
C TYR A 243 -7.99 -5.79 11.29
N ILE A 244 -6.74 -5.36 11.06
CA ILE A 244 -6.35 -3.97 10.82
C ILE A 244 -6.03 -3.76 9.35
N THR A 245 -5.33 -4.73 8.74
CA THR A 245 -4.89 -4.68 7.35
C THR A 245 -4.95 -6.06 6.72
N ALA A 246 -4.83 -6.09 5.39
CA ALA A 246 -4.76 -7.32 4.61
C ALA A 246 -3.73 -7.22 3.50
N LEU A 247 -3.19 -8.37 3.06
CA LEU A 247 -2.54 -8.54 1.77
C LEU A 247 -3.30 -9.62 1.00
N ALA A 248 -3.81 -9.25 -0.17
CA ALA A 248 -4.60 -10.12 -1.03
C ALA A 248 -3.74 -10.65 -2.17
N GLY A 249 -3.35 -11.92 -2.09
CA GLY A 249 -2.70 -12.67 -3.17
C GLY A 249 -3.70 -13.41 -4.06
N ASP A 250 -3.21 -14.16 -5.04
CA ASP A 250 -4.08 -14.92 -5.97
C ASP A 250 -4.81 -16.06 -5.29
N LYS A 251 -4.14 -16.75 -4.36
CA LYS A 251 -4.67 -17.93 -3.66
C LYS A 251 -4.76 -17.76 -2.15
N GLN A 252 -4.05 -16.80 -1.58
CA GLN A 252 -4.00 -16.55 -0.16
C GLN A 252 -4.45 -15.15 0.19
N LEU A 253 -5.09 -15.04 1.34
CA LEU A 253 -5.41 -13.81 2.02
C LEU A 253 -4.67 -13.80 3.37
N TYR A 254 -3.87 -12.78 3.58
CA TYR A 254 -3.14 -12.53 4.83
C TYR A 254 -3.87 -11.45 5.59
N LEU A 255 -4.39 -11.77 6.77
CA LEU A 255 -5.14 -10.85 7.63
C LEU A 255 -4.32 -10.50 8.86
N PHE A 256 -4.00 -9.22 8.98
CA PHE A 256 -3.11 -8.72 10.01
C PHE A 256 -3.89 -8.12 11.17
N SER A 257 -3.56 -8.57 12.36
CA SER A 257 -4.06 -8.05 13.63
C SER A 257 -2.88 -7.67 14.53
N LYS A 258 -3.15 -7.14 15.72
CA LYS A 258 -2.08 -6.76 16.65
C LYS A 258 -1.27 -8.01 17.04
N GLY A 259 0.02 -8.01 16.68
CA GLY A 259 1.00 -9.03 17.06
C GLY A 259 0.99 -10.31 16.23
N LYS A 260 0.11 -10.45 15.23
CA LYS A 260 0.07 -11.66 14.39
C LYS A 260 -0.57 -11.43 13.02
N VAL A 261 -0.26 -12.32 12.09
CA VAL A 261 -0.98 -12.52 10.82
C VAL A 261 -1.64 -13.88 10.79
N ASP A 262 -2.89 -13.92 10.36
CA ASP A 262 -3.63 -15.15 10.06
C ASP A 262 -3.66 -15.33 8.53
N ILE A 263 -3.36 -16.54 8.06
CA ILE A 263 -3.29 -16.88 6.64
C ILE A 263 -4.48 -17.74 6.27
N TYR A 264 -5.19 -17.32 5.24
CA TYR A 264 -6.35 -18.00 4.67
C TYR A 264 -6.11 -18.34 3.21
N THR A 265 -6.79 -19.37 2.72
CA THR A 265 -6.86 -19.72 1.30
C THR A 265 -8.25 -19.36 0.78
N TRP A 266 -8.32 -18.78 -0.42
CA TRP A 266 -9.57 -18.55 -1.15
C TRP A 266 -10.07 -19.89 -1.72
N GLN A 267 -11.35 -20.19 -1.56
CA GLN A 267 -12.04 -21.31 -2.22
C GLN A 267 -13.24 -20.83 -3.00
#